data_8c99c420d051b47fb1f5872adb4abd4c
#
_entry.id   8c99c420d051b47fb1f5872adb4abd4c
#
_cell.length_a   1.000
_cell.length_b   1.000
_cell.length_c   1.000
_cell.angle_alpha   90.00
_cell.angle_beta   90.00
_cell.angle_gamma   90.00
#
_symmetry.space_group_name_H-M   'P 1'
#
loop_
_entity.id
_entity.type
_entity.pdbx_description
1 polymer ?
#
loop_
_entity_poly.entity_id
_entity_poly.type
_entity_poly.pdbx_seq_one_letter_code
_entity_poly.pdbx_strand_id
1 'polypeptide(L)'
;RPSSPSMTTNRSDQSGSTFCKSAQGNQAVTEDYIAGSKVLGLLAGALKPEGYEKLVSSGEVIVSNAYIAIGKERCVPGRISLQKVKDQRYDTNGEMKIKDMLLADPSEIKGKQMSPANISYMAAGGTVADVETEISYHHQRPSDKSVGRATGLDGSSFYQLAAISPNQSFMGYIYANKEQAQQIIQAVESMGEVRMGYGRSSEFGTVEFTLDSVEEEKEVHKTVKEAILTLGSDVLLYNEKGMLTTDIHALEE
;
A
#
# COMPACT_ATOMS: atom_id res chain seq x y z
N ARG A 1 5.68 12.17 18.69
CA ARG A 1 6.06 11.65 17.36
C ARG A 1 5.31 12.46 16.33
N PRO A 2 5.97 13.13 15.40
CA PRO A 2 5.28 13.88 14.36
C PRO A 2 5.36 13.22 13.01
N SER A 3 4.43 13.54 12.17
CA SER A 3 4.39 13.66 10.73
C SER A 3 3.63 12.63 9.92
N SER A 4 2.62 13.13 9.20
CA SER A 4 1.91 12.37 8.14
C SER A 4 2.37 12.87 6.78
N PRO A 5 3.09 12.10 5.97
CA PRO A 5 3.32 12.43 4.57
C PRO A 5 2.23 11.83 3.69
N SER A 6 1.80 12.56 2.70
CA SER A 6 0.99 12.04 1.61
C SER A 6 1.84 11.81 0.37
N MET A 7 1.51 10.77 -0.36
CA MET A 7 2.06 10.52 -1.68
C MET A 7 0.98 10.66 -2.70
N THR A 8 1.20 11.51 -3.67
CA THR A 8 0.31 11.64 -4.82
C THR A 8 1.04 11.16 -6.05
N THR A 9 0.48 10.17 -6.74
CA THR A 9 0.89 9.84 -8.08
C THR A 9 0.11 10.75 -9.03
N ASN A 10 0.54 12.00 -9.13
CA ASN A 10 -0.08 12.95 -10.02
C ASN A 10 0.88 13.28 -11.16
N ARG A 11 0.53 12.88 -12.35
CA ARG A 11 0.67 13.68 -13.55
C ARG A 11 0.07 13.02 -14.79
N SER A 12 -0.38 13.86 -15.71
CA SER A 12 -0.90 13.63 -17.06
C SER A 12 0.06 12.93 -18.04
N ASP A 13 1.17 12.38 -17.59
CA ASP A 13 2.12 11.62 -18.40
C ASP A 13 2.07 10.16 -18.01
N GLN A 14 1.38 9.44 -18.77
CA GLN A 14 1.26 8.01 -19.15
C GLN A 14 2.17 6.93 -18.51
N SER A 15 2.66 7.07 -17.29
CA SER A 15 3.44 6.00 -16.66
C SER A 15 2.77 5.45 -15.41
N GLY A 16 2.25 4.23 -15.52
CA GLY A 16 1.82 3.45 -14.37
C GLY A 16 3.00 3.07 -13.46
N SER A 17 2.73 2.71 -12.22
CA SER A 17 3.76 2.25 -11.26
C SER A 17 3.58 0.77 -10.97
N THR A 18 4.62 -0.03 -11.17
CA THR A 18 4.61 -1.46 -10.89
C THR A 18 5.33 -1.75 -9.58
N PHE A 19 4.60 -2.21 -8.59
CA PHE A 19 5.13 -2.71 -7.32
C PHE A 19 5.00 -4.23 -7.30
N CYS A 20 6.00 -4.93 -7.84
CA CYS A 20 5.93 -6.35 -8.09
C CYS A 20 5.59 -7.16 -6.82
N LYS A 21 4.43 -7.80 -6.83
CA LYS A 21 3.96 -8.75 -5.81
C LYS A 21 4.53 -10.13 -6.05
N SER A 22 4.49 -10.57 -7.29
CA SER A 22 5.04 -11.85 -7.73
C SER A 22 5.42 -11.77 -9.19
N ALA A 23 6.47 -12.47 -9.56
CA ALA A 23 6.82 -12.69 -10.94
C ALA A 23 6.92 -14.20 -11.14
N GLN A 24 5.89 -14.79 -11.78
CA GLN A 24 5.89 -16.19 -12.17
C GLN A 24 5.87 -16.30 -13.68
N GLY A 25 6.89 -16.93 -14.23
CA GLY A 25 7.03 -17.06 -15.68
C GLY A 25 7.10 -15.68 -16.36
N ASN A 26 6.14 -15.42 -17.24
CA ASN A 26 6.09 -14.22 -18.07
C ASN A 26 5.11 -13.16 -17.53
N GLN A 27 4.72 -13.21 -16.26
CA GLN A 27 3.78 -12.27 -15.66
C GLN A 27 4.36 -11.64 -14.41
N ALA A 28 4.38 -10.32 -14.34
CA ALA A 28 4.61 -9.57 -13.12
C ALA A 28 3.30 -8.92 -12.67
N VAL A 29 2.86 -9.28 -11.47
CA VAL A 29 1.65 -8.74 -10.84
C VAL A 29 2.05 -7.62 -9.89
N THR A 30 1.34 -6.51 -9.93
CA THR A 30 1.58 -5.39 -9.01
C THR A 30 0.84 -5.58 -7.69
N GLU A 31 1.40 -5.01 -6.63
CA GLU A 31 0.62 -4.72 -5.41
C GLU A 31 -0.38 -3.61 -5.71
N ASP A 32 -1.44 -3.57 -4.94
CA ASP A 32 -2.47 -2.52 -4.95
C ASP A 32 -2.22 -1.45 -3.89
N TYR A 33 -1.02 -1.39 -3.34
CA TYR A 33 -0.55 -0.38 -2.38
C TYR A 33 0.95 -0.12 -2.57
N ILE A 34 1.44 0.94 -1.95
CA ILE A 34 2.87 1.25 -1.93
C ILE A 34 3.46 0.79 -0.59
N ALA A 35 4.28 -0.24 -0.63
CA ALA A 35 4.91 -0.75 0.57
C ALA A 35 5.83 0.29 1.23
N GLY A 36 5.78 0.42 2.55
CA GLY A 36 6.63 1.33 3.32
C GLY A 36 8.11 1.14 3.04
N SER A 37 8.56 -0.09 2.76
CA SER A 37 9.93 -0.39 2.35
C SER A 37 10.35 0.28 1.04
N LYS A 38 9.43 0.55 0.13
CA LYS A 38 9.72 1.28 -1.12
C LYS A 38 9.93 2.76 -0.86
N VAL A 39 9.10 3.32 0.02
CA VAL A 39 9.27 4.70 0.52
C VAL A 39 10.58 4.84 1.26
N LEU A 40 10.88 3.89 2.11
CA LEU A 40 12.16 3.87 2.84
C LEU A 40 13.36 3.85 1.88
N GLY A 41 13.29 3.04 0.82
CA GLY A 41 14.31 3.01 -0.23
C GLY A 41 14.44 4.34 -0.99
N LEU A 42 13.33 5.08 -1.16
CA LEU A 42 13.35 6.42 -1.74
C LEU A 42 14.06 7.42 -0.81
N LEU A 43 13.70 7.43 0.46
CA LEU A 43 14.33 8.27 1.48
C LEU A 43 15.81 7.96 1.62
N ALA A 44 16.22 6.69 1.54
CA ALA A 44 17.61 6.27 1.56
C ALA A 44 18.43 6.93 0.45
N GLY A 45 17.85 7.02 -0.76
CA GLY A 45 18.49 7.68 -1.88
C GLY A 45 18.68 9.19 -1.68
N ALA A 46 17.75 9.85 -1.00
CA ALA A 46 17.76 11.28 -0.75
C ALA A 46 18.67 11.67 0.42
N LEU A 47 18.65 10.88 1.49
CA LEU A 47 19.37 11.19 2.73
C LEU A 47 20.88 10.99 2.64
N LYS A 48 21.39 10.39 1.58
CA LYS A 48 22.79 9.92 1.45
C LYS A 48 23.15 8.84 2.49
N PRO A 49 24.26 8.08 2.29
CA PRO A 49 24.56 6.94 3.15
C PRO A 49 24.61 7.26 4.65
N GLU A 50 25.22 8.37 5.01
CA GLU A 50 25.39 8.77 6.42
C GLU A 50 24.07 9.12 7.11
N GLY A 51 23.17 9.83 6.41
CA GLY A 51 21.84 10.15 6.92
C GLY A 51 20.95 8.92 7.00
N TYR A 52 21.03 8.04 6.00
CA TYR A 52 20.28 6.80 5.99
C TYR A 52 20.65 5.87 7.14
N GLU A 53 21.95 5.65 7.35
CA GLU A 53 22.45 4.78 8.43
C GLU A 53 21.99 5.29 9.79
N LYS A 54 22.13 6.58 10.03
CA LYS A 54 21.75 7.22 11.30
C LYS A 54 20.23 7.19 11.55
N LEU A 55 19.40 7.39 10.52
CA LEU A 55 17.96 7.56 10.68
C LEU A 55 17.19 6.25 10.56
N VAL A 56 17.63 5.36 9.68
CA VAL A 56 16.85 4.17 9.29
C VAL A 56 17.38 2.91 9.96
N SER A 57 18.71 2.72 10.01
CA SER A 57 19.29 1.54 10.64
C SER A 57 19.06 1.50 12.15
N SER A 58 18.82 2.67 12.78
CA SER A 58 18.47 2.74 14.19
C SER A 58 17.08 2.16 14.51
N GLY A 59 16.23 1.96 13.49
CA GLY A 59 14.83 1.53 13.66
C GLY A 59 13.91 2.60 14.27
N GLU A 60 14.40 3.82 14.47
CA GLU A 60 13.60 4.91 15.06
C GLU A 60 12.63 5.54 14.06
N VAL A 61 12.92 5.43 12.76
CA VAL A 61 12.03 5.91 11.70
C VAL A 61 11.18 4.75 11.20
N ILE A 62 9.87 4.87 11.38
CA ILE A 62 8.91 3.86 10.96
C ILE A 62 8.11 4.42 9.78
N VAL A 63 8.08 3.70 8.68
CA VAL A 63 7.34 4.06 7.47
C VAL A 63 6.21 3.07 7.25
N SER A 64 4.98 3.55 7.29
CA SER A 64 3.81 2.72 7.01
C SER A 64 3.65 2.43 5.52
N ASN A 65 2.85 1.42 5.19
CA ASN A 65 2.35 1.29 3.83
C ASN A 65 1.50 2.51 3.46
N ALA A 66 1.60 2.95 2.19
CA ALA A 66 0.71 3.96 1.65
C ALA A 66 -0.41 3.28 0.88
N TYR A 67 -1.64 3.58 1.26
CA TYR A 67 -2.86 3.09 0.66
C TYR A 67 -3.54 4.18 -0.16
N ILE A 68 -4.40 3.78 -1.07
CA ILE A 68 -5.17 4.71 -1.91
C ILE A 68 -5.84 5.78 -1.04
N ALA A 69 -5.88 7.01 -1.54
CA ALA A 69 -6.51 8.13 -0.87
C ALA A 69 -7.62 8.72 -1.74
N ILE A 70 -8.73 9.11 -1.09
CA ILE A 70 -9.83 9.83 -1.69
C ILE A 70 -9.72 11.30 -1.27
N GLY A 71 -9.26 12.14 -2.18
CA GLY A 71 -8.89 13.50 -1.82
C GLY A 71 -7.73 13.53 -0.81
N LYS A 72 -8.01 14.00 0.40
CA LYS A 72 -7.04 14.04 1.51
C LYS A 72 -7.26 12.95 2.58
N GLU A 73 -8.13 12.00 2.32
CA GLU A 73 -8.45 10.93 3.26
C GLU A 73 -7.79 9.64 2.85
N ARG A 74 -6.88 9.14 3.70
CA ARG A 74 -6.25 7.84 3.52
C ARG A 74 -7.26 6.73 3.75
N CYS A 75 -7.40 5.84 2.79
CA CYS A 75 -8.14 4.60 2.99
C CYS A 75 -7.29 3.57 3.76
N VAL A 76 -7.95 2.61 4.35
CA VAL A 76 -7.34 1.43 4.96
C VAL A 76 -7.87 0.17 4.29
N PRO A 77 -7.14 -0.94 4.32
CA PRO A 77 -7.64 -2.21 3.81
C PRO A 77 -8.99 -2.57 4.43
N GLY A 78 -9.90 -3.05 3.60
CA GLY A 78 -11.22 -3.47 4.04
C GLY A 78 -11.14 -4.63 5.02
N ARG A 79 -11.81 -4.49 6.17
CA ARG A 79 -11.81 -5.53 7.21
C ARG A 79 -12.61 -6.74 6.78
N ILE A 80 -12.12 -7.93 7.08
CA ILE A 80 -12.83 -9.20 6.80
C ILE A 80 -14.16 -9.32 7.56
N SER A 81 -14.30 -8.58 8.67
CA SER A 81 -15.56 -8.50 9.43
C SER A 81 -16.68 -7.77 8.70
N LEU A 82 -16.35 -7.02 7.64
CA LEU A 82 -17.34 -6.32 6.84
C LEU A 82 -18.07 -7.30 5.93
N GLN A 83 -19.35 -7.47 6.20
CA GLN A 83 -20.21 -8.41 5.49
C GLN A 83 -21.49 -7.76 4.97
N LYS A 84 -22.06 -8.36 3.94
CA LYS A 84 -23.36 -8.02 3.37
C LYS A 84 -24.29 -9.22 3.42
N VAL A 85 -25.58 -8.97 3.36
CA VAL A 85 -26.55 -10.06 3.18
C VAL A 85 -26.27 -10.70 1.82
N LYS A 86 -26.14 -12.02 1.78
CA LYS A 86 -25.96 -12.77 0.53
C LYS A 86 -27.09 -12.44 -0.43
N ASP A 87 -26.75 -12.28 -1.69
CA ASP A 87 -27.68 -11.95 -2.78
C ASP A 87 -28.40 -10.60 -2.62
N GLN A 88 -27.94 -9.76 -1.69
CA GLN A 88 -28.45 -8.39 -1.59
C GLN A 88 -28.11 -7.64 -2.88
N ARG A 89 -29.12 -7.04 -3.49
CA ARG A 89 -28.96 -6.10 -4.60
C ARG A 89 -28.68 -4.70 -4.05
N TYR A 90 -28.04 -3.88 -4.88
CA TYR A 90 -27.97 -2.45 -4.60
C TYR A 90 -29.37 -1.86 -4.48
N ASP A 91 -29.53 -0.91 -3.59
CA ASP A 91 -30.77 -0.17 -3.51
C ASP A 91 -30.98 0.76 -4.73
N THR A 92 -32.07 1.52 -4.75
CA THR A 92 -32.37 2.47 -5.83
C THR A 92 -31.35 3.57 -5.99
N ASN A 93 -30.52 3.83 -4.97
CA ASN A 93 -29.44 4.83 -4.98
C ASN A 93 -28.07 4.22 -5.31
N GLY A 94 -28.02 2.92 -5.59
CA GLY A 94 -26.76 2.21 -5.81
C GLY A 94 -25.99 1.89 -4.53
N GLU A 95 -26.60 2.02 -3.37
CA GLU A 95 -25.99 1.75 -2.07
C GLU A 95 -26.14 0.28 -1.66
N MET A 96 -25.15 -0.23 -0.97
CA MET A 96 -25.16 -1.57 -0.40
C MET A 96 -25.01 -1.49 1.12
N LYS A 97 -25.91 -2.11 1.84
CA LYS A 97 -25.84 -2.17 3.31
C LYS A 97 -24.80 -3.17 3.75
N ILE A 98 -23.73 -2.67 4.33
CA ILE A 98 -22.64 -3.44 4.88
C ILE A 98 -22.71 -3.36 6.41
N LYS A 99 -22.41 -4.48 7.07
CA LYS A 99 -22.37 -4.59 8.52
C LYS A 99 -20.99 -5.06 8.96
N ASP A 100 -20.48 -4.46 10.01
CA ASP A 100 -19.32 -4.98 10.70
C ASP A 100 -19.75 -6.07 11.68
N MET A 101 -19.43 -7.31 11.38
CA MET A 101 -19.85 -8.46 12.18
C MET A 101 -19.27 -8.50 13.59
N LEU A 102 -18.19 -7.74 13.85
CA LEU A 102 -17.65 -7.59 15.21
C LEU A 102 -18.50 -6.66 16.08
N LEU A 103 -19.27 -5.77 15.46
CA LEU A 103 -20.07 -4.74 16.15
C LEU A 103 -21.58 -4.92 15.94
N ALA A 104 -21.99 -5.84 15.05
CA ALA A 104 -23.39 -6.04 14.70
C ALA A 104 -24.17 -6.68 15.84
N ASP A 105 -25.39 -6.18 16.10
CA ASP A 105 -26.33 -6.84 16.99
C ASP A 105 -26.77 -8.18 16.36
N PRO A 106 -26.67 -9.30 17.09
CA PRO A 106 -27.09 -10.62 16.61
C PRO A 106 -28.54 -10.64 16.10
N SER A 107 -29.42 -9.80 16.64
CA SER A 107 -30.84 -9.71 16.20
C SER A 107 -30.96 -9.18 14.76
N GLU A 108 -30.05 -8.32 14.33
CA GLU A 108 -30.07 -7.71 12.99
C GLU A 108 -29.68 -8.68 11.87
N ILE A 109 -28.94 -9.74 12.21
CA ILE A 109 -28.44 -10.74 11.27
C ILE A 109 -29.16 -12.07 11.37
N LYS A 110 -30.03 -12.22 12.38
CA LYS A 110 -30.80 -13.44 12.62
C LYS A 110 -31.60 -13.85 11.39
N GLY A 111 -31.39 -15.09 10.95
CA GLY A 111 -32.10 -15.66 9.78
C GLY A 111 -31.60 -15.14 8.43
N LYS A 112 -30.54 -14.35 8.39
CA LYS A 112 -29.91 -13.86 7.15
C LYS A 112 -28.62 -14.63 6.88
N GLN A 113 -28.42 -15.02 5.63
CA GLN A 113 -27.13 -15.56 5.20
C GLN A 113 -26.22 -14.39 4.84
N MET A 114 -25.11 -14.28 5.55
CA MET A 114 -24.11 -13.24 5.33
C MET A 114 -23.01 -13.72 4.39
N SER A 115 -22.40 -12.80 3.67
CA SER A 115 -21.23 -13.04 2.80
C SER A 115 -20.24 -11.89 2.91
N PRO A 116 -18.92 -12.11 2.66
CA PRO A 116 -17.94 -11.02 2.65
C PRO A 116 -18.37 -9.89 1.73
N ALA A 117 -18.16 -8.66 2.16
CA ALA A 117 -18.45 -7.47 1.35
C ALA A 117 -17.44 -7.28 0.22
N ASN A 118 -16.25 -7.90 0.34
CA ASN A 118 -15.13 -7.80 -0.62
C ASN A 118 -14.73 -6.35 -0.91
N ILE A 119 -14.52 -5.58 0.14
CA ILE A 119 -14.05 -4.21 0.07
C ILE A 119 -12.53 -4.24 0.06
N SER A 120 -11.91 -3.70 -0.97
CA SER A 120 -10.45 -3.58 -1.06
C SER A 120 -9.94 -2.53 -0.07
N TYR A 121 -10.47 -1.33 -0.14
CA TYR A 121 -10.10 -0.20 0.70
C TYR A 121 -11.31 0.62 1.12
N MET A 122 -11.22 1.24 2.30
CA MET A 122 -12.30 2.07 2.84
C MET A 122 -11.73 3.26 3.60
N ALA A 123 -12.28 4.44 3.36
CA ALA A 123 -12.04 5.64 4.14
C ALA A 123 -12.79 5.61 5.47
N ALA A 124 -12.40 6.43 6.45
CA ALA A 124 -13.03 6.48 7.77
C ALA A 124 -14.53 6.84 7.67
N GLY A 125 -14.91 7.65 6.68
CA GLY A 125 -16.31 8.00 6.38
C GLY A 125 -17.13 6.88 5.76
N GLY A 126 -16.55 5.69 5.51
CA GLY A 126 -17.23 4.54 4.90
C GLY A 126 -17.23 4.53 3.37
N THR A 127 -16.62 5.52 2.73
CA THR A 127 -16.44 5.53 1.28
C THR A 127 -15.45 4.45 0.88
N VAL A 128 -15.82 3.63 -0.10
CA VAL A 128 -14.96 2.53 -0.59
C VAL A 128 -14.13 2.97 -1.78
N ALA A 129 -12.95 2.38 -1.94
CA ALA A 129 -12.07 2.61 -3.05
C ALA A 129 -11.42 1.31 -3.51
N ASP A 130 -11.15 1.23 -4.78
CA ASP A 130 -10.33 0.19 -5.42
C ASP A 130 -9.17 0.85 -6.14
N VAL A 131 -8.05 0.15 -6.20
CA VAL A 131 -6.89 0.60 -6.97
C VAL A 131 -7.03 0.12 -8.40
N GLU A 132 -7.04 1.07 -9.31
CA GLU A 132 -7.05 0.77 -10.74
C GLU A 132 -5.67 0.30 -11.19
N THR A 133 -5.66 -0.78 -11.96
CA THR A 133 -4.43 -1.35 -12.52
C THR A 133 -4.57 -1.52 -14.02
N GLU A 134 -3.45 -1.40 -14.72
CA GLU A 134 -3.36 -1.63 -16.15
C GLU A 134 -2.36 -2.76 -16.43
N ILE A 135 -2.57 -3.47 -17.53
CA ILE A 135 -1.68 -4.55 -17.98
C ILE A 135 -1.09 -4.15 -19.31
N SER A 136 0.24 -4.07 -19.35
CA SER A 136 0.99 -3.87 -20.59
C SER A 136 1.60 -5.18 -21.07
N TYR A 137 1.65 -5.33 -22.38
CA TYR A 137 2.18 -6.52 -23.05
C TYR A 137 3.47 -6.16 -23.76
N HIS A 138 4.51 -6.88 -23.47
CA HIS A 138 5.84 -6.66 -24.01
C HIS A 138 6.31 -7.88 -24.78
N HIS A 139 6.99 -7.64 -25.87
CA HIS A 139 7.60 -8.67 -26.68
C HIS A 139 9.09 -8.36 -26.92
N GLN A 140 9.95 -9.22 -26.45
CA GLN A 140 11.36 -9.16 -26.74
C GLN A 140 11.65 -9.91 -28.04
N ARG A 141 12.17 -9.22 -29.05
CA ARG A 141 12.58 -9.86 -30.30
C ARG A 141 13.90 -10.61 -30.10
N PRO A 142 14.09 -11.71 -30.84
CA PRO A 142 15.40 -12.37 -30.93
C PRO A 142 16.47 -11.40 -31.42
N SER A 143 17.72 -11.63 -31.02
CA SER A 143 18.87 -10.79 -31.41
C SER A 143 19.13 -10.77 -32.92
N ASP A 144 18.76 -11.82 -33.62
CA ASP A 144 18.85 -11.94 -35.09
C ASP A 144 17.74 -11.16 -35.84
N LYS A 145 16.85 -10.46 -35.10
CA LYS A 145 15.71 -9.70 -35.64
C LYS A 145 14.71 -10.53 -36.49
N SER A 146 14.75 -11.84 -36.41
CA SER A 146 13.79 -12.71 -37.09
C SER A 146 12.37 -12.38 -36.60
N VAL A 147 11.38 -12.56 -37.48
CA VAL A 147 9.96 -12.41 -37.12
C VAL A 147 9.59 -13.60 -36.28
N GLY A 148 9.86 -13.51 -34.98
CA GLY A 148 9.82 -14.64 -34.10
C GLY A 148 8.45 -15.00 -33.59
N ARG A 149 8.26 -16.29 -33.43
CA ARG A 149 7.30 -16.85 -32.51
C ARG A 149 7.79 -16.57 -31.07
N ALA A 150 6.88 -16.23 -30.18
CA ALA A 150 7.19 -16.01 -28.75
C ALA A 150 7.66 -17.30 -28.01
N THR A 151 8.06 -18.30 -28.72
CA THR A 151 8.43 -19.62 -28.23
C THR A 151 9.79 -20.03 -28.81
N GLY A 152 10.84 -19.27 -28.52
CA GLY A 152 12.17 -19.63 -29.01
C GLY A 152 13.12 -19.98 -27.88
N LEU A 153 13.95 -20.97 -28.10
CA LEU A 153 15.16 -21.23 -27.30
C LEU A 153 16.14 -20.04 -27.36
N ASP A 154 15.88 -19.06 -28.22
CA ASP A 154 16.79 -17.95 -28.60
C ASP A 154 16.44 -16.60 -27.95
N GLY A 155 15.77 -16.59 -26.78
CA GLY A 155 15.59 -15.38 -25.98
C GLY A 155 14.50 -14.44 -26.43
N SER A 156 13.59 -14.84 -27.35
CA SER A 156 12.35 -14.11 -27.57
C SER A 156 11.37 -14.43 -26.46
N SER A 157 10.96 -13.42 -25.71
CA SER A 157 9.97 -13.61 -24.65
C SER A 157 8.80 -12.65 -24.84
N PHE A 158 7.63 -13.17 -24.59
CA PHE A 158 6.42 -12.36 -24.39
C PHE A 158 6.14 -12.32 -22.90
N TYR A 159 5.98 -11.11 -22.34
CA TYR A 159 5.71 -10.94 -20.92
C TYR A 159 4.67 -9.85 -20.68
N GLN A 160 4.01 -9.96 -19.54
CA GLN A 160 3.00 -9.01 -19.09
C GLN A 160 3.51 -8.30 -17.83
N LEU A 161 3.29 -7.01 -17.79
CA LEU A 161 3.53 -6.20 -16.59
C LEU A 161 2.21 -5.57 -16.17
N ALA A 162 1.79 -5.86 -14.94
CA ALA A 162 0.70 -5.13 -14.32
C ALA A 162 1.28 -3.93 -13.57
N ALA A 163 0.66 -2.79 -13.74
CA ALA A 163 1.03 -1.54 -13.10
C ALA A 163 -0.19 -0.88 -12.46
N ILE A 164 0.02 -0.10 -11.40
CA ILE A 164 -0.99 0.81 -10.90
C ILE A 164 -1.19 1.89 -11.95
N SER A 165 -2.45 2.12 -12.35
CA SER A 165 -2.79 3.14 -13.35
C SER A 165 -2.41 4.54 -12.86
N PRO A 166 -2.02 5.46 -13.74
CA PRO A 166 -1.67 6.82 -13.36
C PRO A 166 -2.85 7.59 -12.76
N ASN A 167 -2.56 8.75 -12.17
CA ASN A 167 -3.53 9.68 -11.56
C ASN A 167 -4.26 9.14 -10.32
N GLN A 168 -3.67 8.20 -9.61
CA GLN A 168 -4.13 7.76 -8.32
C GLN A 168 -3.24 8.30 -7.21
N SER A 169 -3.84 8.65 -6.08
CA SER A 169 -3.15 9.18 -4.91
C SER A 169 -3.04 8.11 -3.82
N PHE A 170 -1.88 8.02 -3.19
CA PHE A 170 -1.62 7.12 -2.08
C PHE A 170 -1.10 7.92 -0.89
N MET A 171 -1.56 7.56 0.30
CA MET A 171 -1.17 8.23 1.54
C MET A 171 -0.66 7.22 2.56
N GLY A 172 0.45 7.53 3.19
CA GLY A 172 1.07 6.77 4.27
C GLY A 172 1.54 7.67 5.40
N TYR A 173 2.18 7.09 6.40
CA TYR A 173 2.73 7.82 7.55
C TYR A 173 4.20 7.52 7.72
N ILE A 174 4.97 8.53 8.11
CA ILE A 174 6.34 8.38 8.58
C ILE A 174 6.37 8.84 10.04
N TYR A 175 6.72 7.94 10.93
CA TYR A 175 6.91 8.23 12.35
C TYR A 175 8.40 8.47 12.58
N ALA A 176 8.71 9.60 13.18
CA ALA A 176 10.08 10.01 13.46
C ALA A 176 10.10 10.98 14.65
N ASN A 177 11.23 11.13 15.32
CA ASN A 177 11.38 12.21 16.28
C ASN A 177 11.52 13.56 15.55
N LYS A 178 11.49 14.66 16.30
CA LYS A 178 11.46 16.01 15.74
C LYS A 178 12.70 16.34 14.88
N GLU A 179 13.88 15.92 15.31
CA GLU A 179 15.14 16.16 14.58
C GLU A 179 15.17 15.36 13.27
N GLN A 180 14.80 14.08 13.34
CA GLN A 180 14.72 13.20 12.18
C GLN A 180 13.67 13.67 11.17
N ALA A 181 12.50 14.13 11.66
CA ALA A 181 11.45 14.68 10.82
C ALA A 181 11.95 15.89 10.01
N GLN A 182 12.71 16.79 10.62
CA GLN A 182 13.27 17.94 9.90
C GLN A 182 14.25 17.52 8.80
N GLN A 183 15.09 16.51 9.05
CA GLN A 183 16.00 15.97 8.03
C GLN A 183 15.26 15.30 6.87
N ILE A 184 14.20 14.56 7.17
CA ILE A 184 13.35 13.93 6.16
C ILE A 184 12.64 14.99 5.31
N ILE A 185 12.08 16.04 5.93
CA ILE A 185 11.41 17.13 5.22
C ILE A 185 12.38 17.78 4.23
N GLN A 186 13.56 18.17 4.67
CA GLN A 186 14.57 18.78 3.81
C GLN A 186 15.00 17.86 2.66
N ALA A 187 15.14 16.56 2.94
CA ALA A 187 15.48 15.58 1.91
C ALA A 187 14.37 15.49 0.85
N VAL A 188 13.10 15.40 1.28
CA VAL A 188 11.95 15.29 0.38
C VAL A 188 11.77 16.55 -0.47
N GLU A 189 11.88 17.73 0.13
CA GLU A 189 11.79 19.01 -0.59
C GLU A 189 12.85 19.14 -1.70
N SER A 190 13.96 18.45 -1.57
CA SER A 190 15.05 18.44 -2.56
C SER A 190 14.89 17.39 -3.67
N MET A 191 13.95 16.44 -3.53
CA MET A 191 13.86 15.30 -4.46
C MET A 191 13.29 15.64 -5.84
N GLY A 192 12.32 16.52 -5.92
CA GLY A 192 11.58 16.74 -7.17
C GLY A 192 10.79 15.50 -7.61
N GLU A 193 10.75 15.27 -8.91
CA GLU A 193 10.15 14.07 -9.49
C GLU A 193 11.01 12.85 -9.22
N VAL A 194 10.41 11.80 -8.73
CA VAL A 194 11.12 10.56 -8.36
C VAL A 194 10.56 9.35 -9.11
N ARG A 195 11.38 8.30 -9.19
CA ARG A 195 10.97 7.03 -9.77
C ARG A 195 11.11 5.90 -8.77
N MET A 196 10.04 5.11 -8.64
CA MET A 196 10.01 3.97 -7.75
C MET A 196 9.32 2.75 -8.37
N GLY A 197 9.55 1.58 -7.81
CA GLY A 197 8.96 0.33 -8.29
C GLY A 197 9.82 -0.41 -9.30
N TYR A 198 9.22 -1.43 -9.90
CA TYR A 198 9.84 -2.25 -10.94
C TYR A 198 9.76 -1.51 -12.28
N GLY A 199 10.78 -1.66 -13.12
CA GLY A 199 10.81 -0.99 -14.43
C GLY A 199 11.06 0.52 -14.38
N ARG A 200 11.45 1.06 -13.23
CA ARG A 200 11.71 2.51 -13.00
C ARG A 200 12.75 3.14 -13.94
N SER A 201 13.58 2.33 -14.57
CA SER A 201 14.60 2.79 -15.53
C SER A 201 14.04 2.91 -16.96
N SER A 202 12.80 2.48 -17.21
CA SER A 202 12.16 2.50 -18.51
C SER A 202 10.95 3.43 -18.53
N GLU A 203 9.77 2.88 -18.66
CA GLU A 203 8.53 3.63 -18.88
C GLU A 203 7.65 3.75 -17.62
N PHE A 204 7.99 2.98 -16.55
CA PHE A 204 7.18 2.95 -15.34
C PHE A 204 7.79 3.74 -14.18
N GLY A 205 6.97 3.99 -13.18
CA GLY A 205 7.39 4.35 -11.84
C GLY A 205 7.60 5.83 -11.56
N THR A 206 7.23 6.72 -12.47
CA THR A 206 7.25 8.16 -12.18
C THR A 206 6.19 8.49 -11.14
N VAL A 207 6.60 9.10 -10.03
CA VAL A 207 5.72 9.52 -8.93
C VAL A 207 6.08 10.91 -8.46
N GLU A 208 5.08 11.66 -8.04
CA GLU A 208 5.25 12.88 -7.27
C GLU A 208 5.17 12.53 -5.79
N PHE A 209 6.24 12.78 -5.07
CA PHE A 209 6.32 12.50 -3.64
C PHE A 209 6.32 13.80 -2.86
N THR A 210 5.29 13.99 -2.02
CA THR A 210 5.12 15.20 -1.22
C THR A 210 4.83 14.87 0.23
N LEU A 211 5.14 15.79 1.12
CA LEU A 211 4.72 15.77 2.52
C LEU A 211 3.52 16.71 2.66
N ASP A 212 2.37 16.20 3.10
CA ASP A 212 1.15 17.01 3.22
C ASP A 212 1.11 17.79 4.54
N SER A 213 1.37 17.12 5.66
CA SER A 213 1.31 17.72 6.99
C SER A 213 2.32 17.09 7.96
N VAL A 214 2.71 17.86 8.95
CA VAL A 214 3.52 17.41 10.09
C VAL A 214 2.70 17.62 11.34
N GLU A 215 2.39 16.56 12.05
CA GLU A 215 1.59 16.61 13.28
C GLU A 215 2.38 16.03 14.45
N GLU A 216 2.25 16.65 15.62
CA GLU A 216 2.72 16.05 16.86
C GLU A 216 1.69 15.06 17.39
N GLU A 217 2.06 13.79 17.46
CA GLU A 217 1.24 12.77 18.10
C GLU A 217 1.21 13.02 19.61
N LYS A 218 0.03 13.29 20.14
CA LYS A 218 -0.16 13.40 21.60
C LYS A 218 -0.38 12.00 22.15
N GLU A 219 0.46 11.59 23.08
CA GLU A 219 0.24 10.36 23.81
C GLU A 219 -1.07 10.45 24.59
N VAL A 220 -2.02 9.62 24.25
CA VAL A 220 -3.28 9.50 24.95
C VAL A 220 -3.27 8.20 25.74
N HIS A 221 -2.90 8.27 27.00
CA HIS A 221 -2.99 7.13 27.91
C HIS A 221 -4.46 6.95 28.35
N LYS A 222 -5.14 6.00 27.70
CA LYS A 222 -6.47 5.55 28.11
C LYS A 222 -6.37 4.09 28.56
N THR A 223 -6.76 3.82 29.80
CA THR A 223 -6.96 2.43 30.23
C THR A 223 -8.29 1.96 29.67
N VAL A 224 -8.25 0.95 28.80
CA VAL A 224 -9.43 0.29 28.24
C VAL A 224 -9.49 -1.15 28.74
N LYS A 225 -10.69 -1.68 28.95
CA LYS A 225 -10.88 -3.09 29.34
C LYS A 225 -10.87 -4.01 28.14
N GLU A 226 -11.32 -3.53 27.01
CA GLU A 226 -11.42 -4.29 25.76
C GLU A 226 -11.05 -3.36 24.59
N ALA A 227 -10.34 -3.89 23.60
CA ALA A 227 -9.97 -3.18 22.40
C ALA A 227 -10.11 -4.10 21.17
N ILE A 228 -10.50 -3.51 20.04
CA ILE A 228 -10.47 -4.18 18.74
C ILE A 228 -9.26 -3.66 17.99
N LEU A 229 -8.34 -4.56 17.68
CA LEU A 229 -7.18 -4.27 16.84
C LEU A 229 -7.50 -4.62 15.39
N THR A 230 -7.36 -3.66 14.50
CA THR A 230 -7.44 -3.88 13.06
C THR A 230 -6.03 -3.78 12.47
N LEU A 231 -5.57 -4.87 11.88
CA LEU A 231 -4.27 -4.88 11.22
C LEU A 231 -4.38 -4.12 9.89
N GLY A 232 -3.55 -3.10 9.71
CA GLY A 232 -3.46 -2.31 8.49
C GLY A 232 -2.43 -2.84 7.49
N SER A 233 -1.70 -3.92 7.85
CA SER A 233 -0.72 -4.62 7.02
C SER A 233 -0.48 -6.00 7.59
N ASP A 234 0.28 -6.82 6.87
CA ASP A 234 0.76 -8.10 7.38
C ASP A 234 1.60 -7.90 8.65
N VAL A 235 1.40 -8.76 9.63
CA VAL A 235 2.16 -8.79 10.88
C VAL A 235 3.01 -10.05 10.91
N LEU A 236 4.29 -9.86 11.17
CA LEU A 236 5.23 -10.95 11.42
C LEU A 236 5.46 -11.04 12.93
N LEU A 237 4.97 -12.11 13.53
CA LEU A 237 5.18 -12.39 14.95
C LEU A 237 6.31 -13.39 15.13
N TYR A 238 7.14 -13.15 16.12
CA TYR A 238 8.23 -14.04 16.50
C TYR A 238 8.02 -14.47 17.94
N ASN A 239 8.26 -15.74 18.23
CA ASN A 239 8.27 -16.24 19.61
C ASN A 239 9.62 -15.93 20.29
N GLU A 240 9.73 -16.21 21.57
CA GLU A 240 10.95 -16.02 22.39
C GLU A 240 12.23 -16.64 21.77
N LYS A 241 12.07 -17.62 20.88
CA LYS A 241 13.18 -18.29 20.19
C LYS A 241 13.50 -17.62 18.84
N GLY A 242 12.87 -16.51 18.50
CA GLY A 242 13.03 -15.83 17.23
C GLY A 242 12.47 -16.58 16.03
N MET A 243 11.57 -17.54 16.23
CA MET A 243 10.90 -18.26 15.15
C MET A 243 9.54 -17.62 14.85
N LEU A 244 9.15 -17.55 13.57
CA LEU A 244 7.84 -17.10 13.16
C LEU A 244 6.74 -17.91 13.84
N THR A 245 5.74 -17.22 14.35
CA THR A 245 4.58 -17.80 15.02
C THR A 245 3.29 -17.13 14.59
N THR A 246 2.19 -17.85 14.74
CA THR A 246 0.84 -17.32 14.59
C THR A 246 0.16 -17.11 15.96
N ASP A 247 0.89 -17.33 17.05
CA ASP A 247 0.39 -17.12 18.39
C ASP A 247 0.27 -15.61 18.68
N ILE A 248 -0.96 -15.16 18.94
CA ILE A 248 -1.26 -13.76 19.23
C ILE A 248 -0.67 -13.29 20.56
N HIS A 249 -0.38 -14.21 21.49
CA HIS A 249 0.25 -13.86 22.77
C HIS A 249 1.66 -13.29 22.59
N ALA A 250 2.31 -13.54 21.44
CA ALA A 250 3.56 -12.89 21.11
C ALA A 250 3.44 -11.35 20.90
N LEU A 251 2.24 -10.77 20.96
CA LEU A 251 2.01 -9.32 20.97
C LEU A 251 2.01 -8.72 22.40
N GLU A 252 1.98 -9.56 23.43
CA GLU A 252 1.88 -9.13 24.83
C GLU A 252 3.27 -8.92 25.47
N GLU A 253 4.33 -9.35 24.81
CA GLU A 253 5.73 -9.19 25.21
C GLU A 253 6.38 -7.97 24.56
#